data_7da51fb05392252ddd60797353a1e1e0
#
_entry.id   7da51fb05392252ddd60797353a1e1e0
#
_cell.length_a   1.000
_cell.length_b   1.000
_cell.length_c   1.000
_cell.angle_alpha   90.00
_cell.angle_beta   90.00
_cell.angle_gamma   90.00
#
_symmetry.space_group_name_H-M   'P 1'
#
loop_
_entity.id
_entity.type
_entity.pdbx_description
1 polymer ?
#
loop_
_entity_poly.entity_id
_entity_poly.type
_entity_poly.pdbx_seq_one_letter_code
_entity_poly.pdbx_strand_id
1 'polypeptide(L)'
;MKKETRTVVYDDELRLEAYRFEGIVQPFPNHFHEYYVIGFVESGERCLSCKNKEYAIQKGNVIIFNPGDNHACVQSDDGTLDYRGFNISKEVMLDLAEEVTGKRELPGFSENVILDEEVTCYLHPLHEMVMKGLCDFGKEENLLLLISMLIQKYGQPFENCIPECRDEIEKACQFMEQHFSDRIYLDQICRYAGLSKSTLLRVFTKSKGVTPYSYLENVRIGEAKRLLEQGLPPIEAALQTGFSDQSHFTNYFNRFIGLAPGVYREIFLAKGTAEDKSNGK
;
A
#
# COMPACT_ATOMS: atom_id res chain seq x y z
N MET A 1 11.44 29.79 -6.93
CA MET A 1 10.12 29.28 -6.51
C MET A 1 9.88 27.94 -7.21
N LYS A 2 9.43 26.92 -6.49
CA LYS A 2 9.05 25.61 -7.08
C LYS A 2 7.86 25.86 -8.01
N LYS A 3 7.87 25.32 -9.23
CA LYS A 3 6.76 25.48 -10.18
C LYS A 3 5.57 24.69 -9.66
N GLU A 4 4.39 25.32 -9.61
CA GLU A 4 3.16 24.61 -9.25
C GLU A 4 2.87 23.49 -10.24
N THR A 5 2.62 22.30 -9.73
CA THR A 5 2.21 21.13 -10.52
C THR A 5 1.04 20.42 -9.84
N ARG A 6 0.11 19.93 -10.65
CA ARG A 6 -1.05 19.14 -10.22
C ARG A 6 -1.17 17.92 -11.10
N THR A 7 -1.14 16.76 -10.50
CA THR A 7 -1.30 15.48 -11.19
C THR A 7 -2.45 14.72 -10.55
N VAL A 8 -3.31 14.16 -11.37
CA VAL A 8 -4.42 13.30 -10.95
C VAL A 8 -4.36 12.01 -11.77
N VAL A 9 -4.52 10.88 -11.12
CA VAL A 9 -4.57 9.54 -11.72
C VAL A 9 -5.82 8.86 -11.21
N TYR A 10 -6.57 8.22 -12.11
CA TYR A 10 -7.66 7.31 -11.74
C TYR A 10 -7.16 5.87 -11.79
N ASP A 11 -7.39 5.12 -10.73
CA ASP A 11 -7.07 3.70 -10.64
C ASP A 11 -8.35 2.88 -10.88
N ASP A 12 -8.39 2.16 -12.01
CA ASP A 12 -9.57 1.38 -12.42
C ASP A 12 -9.79 0.14 -11.53
N GLU A 13 -8.73 -0.43 -10.94
CA GLU A 13 -8.84 -1.61 -10.06
C GLU A 13 -9.44 -1.21 -8.71
N LEU A 14 -8.96 -0.13 -8.11
CA LEU A 14 -9.43 0.39 -6.83
C LEU A 14 -10.63 1.35 -6.97
N ARG A 15 -10.95 1.78 -8.19
CA ARG A 15 -12.04 2.72 -8.52
C ARG A 15 -11.96 4.05 -7.74
N LEU A 16 -10.75 4.60 -7.59
CA LEU A 16 -10.50 5.84 -6.87
C LEU A 16 -9.55 6.76 -7.65
N GLU A 17 -9.59 8.05 -7.29
CA GLU A 17 -8.63 9.03 -7.78
C GLU A 17 -7.50 9.22 -6.78
N ALA A 18 -6.25 9.23 -7.25
CA ALA A 18 -5.11 9.72 -6.50
C ALA A 18 -4.65 11.07 -7.08
N TYR A 19 -4.29 11.99 -6.21
CA TYR A 19 -3.77 13.29 -6.64
C TYR A 19 -2.47 13.63 -5.93
N ARG A 20 -1.63 14.39 -6.66
CA ARG A 20 -0.38 14.96 -6.17
C ARG A 20 -0.33 16.43 -6.57
N PHE A 21 -0.35 17.31 -5.59
CA PHE A 21 -0.24 18.75 -5.76
C PHE A 21 1.07 19.23 -5.14
N GLU A 22 1.90 19.93 -5.89
CA GLU A 22 3.22 20.38 -5.45
C GLU A 22 3.38 21.87 -5.75
N GLY A 23 3.98 22.60 -4.82
CA GLY A 23 4.26 24.02 -4.97
C GLY A 23 3.01 24.90 -4.96
N ILE A 24 1.91 24.47 -4.32
CA ILE A 24 0.64 25.19 -4.30
C ILE A 24 0.78 26.48 -3.47
N VAL A 25 0.47 27.61 -4.09
CA VAL A 25 0.43 28.92 -3.45
C VAL A 25 -1.01 29.37 -3.19
N GLN A 26 -1.92 29.01 -4.10
CA GLN A 26 -3.31 29.46 -4.04
C GLN A 26 -4.04 28.91 -2.82
N PRO A 27 -4.93 29.71 -2.17
CA PRO A 27 -5.83 29.19 -1.17
C PRO A 27 -6.92 28.31 -1.82
N PHE A 28 -7.42 27.35 -1.07
CA PHE A 28 -8.63 26.61 -1.43
C PHE A 28 -9.82 27.30 -0.77
N PRO A 29 -10.74 27.89 -1.58
CA PRO A 29 -11.92 28.57 -1.04
C PRO A 29 -12.83 27.59 -0.29
N ASN A 30 -13.79 28.13 0.44
CA ASN A 30 -14.76 27.32 1.16
C ASN A 30 -15.61 26.48 0.18
N HIS A 31 -15.58 25.15 0.33
CA HIS A 31 -16.27 24.18 -0.53
C HIS A 31 -16.45 22.86 0.19
N PHE A 32 -17.17 21.91 -0.41
CA PHE A 32 -17.32 20.54 0.04
C PHE A 32 -17.24 19.58 -1.14
N HIS A 33 -17.09 18.29 -0.83
CA HIS A 33 -17.08 17.21 -1.80
C HIS A 33 -18.21 16.23 -1.51
N GLU A 34 -18.71 15.54 -2.54
CA GLU A 34 -19.69 14.46 -2.40
C GLU A 34 -19.03 13.09 -2.20
N TYR A 35 -17.71 13.07 -2.05
CA TYR A 35 -16.86 11.90 -1.84
C TYR A 35 -15.98 12.09 -0.60
N TYR A 36 -15.37 11.01 -0.15
CA TYR A 36 -14.36 11.05 0.91
C TYR A 36 -13.04 11.57 0.34
N VAL A 37 -12.37 12.42 1.11
CA VAL A 37 -10.99 12.82 0.85
C VAL A 37 -10.12 12.28 1.96
N ILE A 38 -9.07 11.55 1.61
CA ILE A 38 -8.03 11.09 2.55
C ILE A 38 -6.70 11.58 2.00
N GLY A 39 -6.19 12.67 2.57
CA GLY A 39 -4.99 13.32 2.09
C GLY A 39 -3.92 13.46 3.16
N PHE A 40 -2.72 13.82 2.75
CA PHE A 40 -1.59 14.04 3.65
C PHE A 40 -0.68 15.17 3.16
N VAL A 41 -0.12 15.88 4.11
CA VAL A 41 0.77 17.02 3.86
C VAL A 41 2.22 16.53 3.80
N GLU A 42 2.87 16.73 2.65
CA GLU A 42 4.28 16.40 2.44
C GLU A 42 5.22 17.53 2.83
N SER A 43 4.82 18.76 2.59
CA SER A 43 5.56 19.94 2.98
C SER A 43 4.68 21.19 3.02
N GLY A 44 5.13 22.21 3.75
CA GLY A 44 4.42 23.48 3.91
C GLY A 44 3.45 23.47 5.09
N GLU A 45 2.91 24.65 5.37
CA GLU A 45 1.97 24.92 6.46
C GLU A 45 0.75 25.67 5.94
N ARG A 46 -0.44 25.36 6.48
CA ARG A 46 -1.70 26.02 6.13
C ARG A 46 -2.60 26.11 7.35
N CYS A 47 -3.52 27.05 7.32
CA CYS A 47 -4.68 27.08 8.20
C CYS A 47 -5.86 26.43 7.47
N LEU A 48 -6.31 25.27 7.96
CA LEU A 48 -7.48 24.56 7.47
C LEU A 48 -8.66 24.86 8.38
N SER A 49 -9.75 25.34 7.81
CA SER A 49 -11.04 25.41 8.52
C SER A 49 -11.95 24.29 8.03
N CYS A 50 -12.54 23.55 8.96
CA CYS A 50 -13.50 22.50 8.66
C CYS A 50 -14.57 22.44 9.76
N LYS A 51 -15.86 22.48 9.40
CA LYS A 51 -16.99 22.40 10.36
C LYS A 51 -16.87 23.40 11.52
N ASN A 52 -16.48 24.64 11.24
CA ASN A 52 -16.23 25.70 12.22
C ASN A 52 -15.10 25.44 13.22
N LYS A 53 -14.21 24.49 12.92
CA LYS A 53 -12.96 24.28 13.64
C LYS A 53 -11.79 24.71 12.75
N GLU A 54 -10.75 25.26 13.37
CA GLU A 54 -9.52 25.65 12.69
C GLU A 54 -8.37 24.73 13.10
N TYR A 55 -7.56 24.36 12.13
CA TYR A 55 -6.41 23.46 12.29
C TYR A 55 -5.18 24.10 11.63
N ALA A 56 -4.08 24.19 12.34
CA ALA A 56 -2.79 24.39 11.72
C ALA A 56 -2.31 23.04 11.16
N ILE A 57 -2.29 22.89 9.84
CA ILE A 57 -1.81 21.70 9.18
C ILE A 57 -0.37 21.89 8.70
N GLN A 58 0.42 20.83 8.87
CA GLN A 58 1.84 20.81 8.53
C GLN A 58 2.25 19.43 8.04
N LYS A 59 3.51 19.29 7.63
CA LYS A 59 4.08 18.00 7.20
C LYS A 59 3.76 16.88 8.19
N GLY A 60 3.28 15.75 7.66
CA GLY A 60 2.92 14.54 8.41
C GLY A 60 1.45 14.51 8.85
N ASN A 61 0.70 15.63 8.75
CA ASN A 61 -0.72 15.57 9.02
C ASN A 61 -1.46 14.81 7.91
N VAL A 62 -2.37 13.95 8.32
CA VAL A 62 -3.38 13.32 7.47
C VAL A 62 -4.69 14.09 7.61
N ILE A 63 -5.31 14.37 6.49
CA ILE A 63 -6.55 15.15 6.39
C ILE A 63 -7.66 14.22 5.92
N ILE A 64 -8.79 14.23 6.63
CA ILE A 64 -9.93 13.36 6.32
C ILE A 64 -11.18 14.23 6.22
N PHE A 65 -11.82 14.26 5.03
CA PHE A 65 -13.12 14.86 4.85
C PHE A 65 -14.16 13.81 4.53
N ASN A 66 -15.24 13.80 5.29
CA ASN A 66 -16.44 13.06 4.94
C ASN A 66 -17.18 13.77 3.80
N PRO A 67 -18.00 13.06 3.02
CA PRO A 67 -18.90 13.70 2.08
C PRO A 67 -19.77 14.78 2.75
N GLY A 68 -19.76 15.99 2.14
CA GLY A 68 -20.49 17.14 2.67
C GLY A 68 -19.75 17.96 3.74
N ASP A 69 -18.55 17.57 4.17
CA ASP A 69 -17.75 18.36 5.10
C ASP A 69 -17.28 19.66 4.41
N ASN A 70 -17.82 20.79 4.90
CA ASN A 70 -17.47 22.10 4.37
C ASN A 70 -16.12 22.54 4.93
N HIS A 71 -15.17 22.89 4.04
CA HIS A 71 -13.81 23.22 4.42
C HIS A 71 -13.19 24.29 3.51
N ALA A 72 -12.20 24.99 4.06
CA ALA A 72 -11.36 25.95 3.35
C ALA A 72 -9.92 25.81 3.84
N CYS A 73 -8.95 26.09 2.98
CA CYS A 73 -7.54 26.04 3.35
C CYS A 73 -6.85 27.32 2.85
N VAL A 74 -6.30 28.09 3.78
CA VAL A 74 -5.63 29.36 3.49
C VAL A 74 -4.17 29.29 3.90
N GLN A 75 -3.38 30.18 3.29
CA GLN A 75 -1.97 30.30 3.65
C GLN A 75 -1.81 30.79 5.08
N SER A 76 -0.88 30.19 5.81
CA SER A 76 -0.42 30.68 7.10
C SER A 76 0.85 31.51 6.98
N ASP A 77 1.60 31.33 5.88
CA ASP A 77 2.87 31.99 5.55
C ASP A 77 2.98 32.22 4.02
N ASP A 78 4.13 32.71 3.55
CA ASP A 78 4.44 32.87 2.12
C ASP A 78 4.94 31.54 1.47
N GLY A 79 4.87 30.42 2.19
CA GLY A 79 5.34 29.12 1.75
C GLY A 79 4.40 28.43 0.75
N THR A 80 4.89 27.36 0.15
CA THR A 80 4.11 26.50 -0.74
C THR A 80 3.64 25.26 0.00
N LEU A 81 2.50 24.69 -0.43
CA LEU A 81 1.99 23.42 0.06
C LEU A 81 2.27 22.31 -0.95
N ASP A 82 2.85 21.21 -0.49
CA ASP A 82 2.85 19.92 -1.20
C ASP A 82 1.85 18.99 -0.50
N TYR A 83 0.83 18.58 -1.23
CA TYR A 83 -0.31 17.84 -0.70
C TYR A 83 -0.69 16.68 -1.63
N ARG A 84 -0.92 15.53 -1.06
CA ARG A 84 -1.29 14.31 -1.77
C ARG A 84 -2.51 13.67 -1.15
N GLY A 85 -3.20 12.82 -1.89
CA GLY A 85 -4.30 12.06 -1.32
C GLY A 85 -5.14 11.32 -2.32
N PHE A 86 -6.29 10.86 -1.84
CA PHE A 86 -7.28 10.09 -2.56
C PHE A 86 -8.66 10.71 -2.45
N ASN A 87 -9.40 10.63 -3.55
CA ASN A 87 -10.84 10.86 -3.60
C ASN A 87 -11.53 9.51 -3.76
N ILE A 88 -12.38 9.15 -2.80
CA ILE A 88 -13.06 7.86 -2.74
C ILE A 88 -14.56 8.10 -2.77
N SER A 89 -15.26 7.58 -3.77
CA SER A 89 -16.71 7.73 -3.88
C SER A 89 -17.45 7.07 -2.72
N LYS A 90 -18.68 7.52 -2.44
CA LYS A 90 -19.55 6.89 -1.43
C LYS A 90 -19.78 5.41 -1.72
N GLU A 91 -19.92 5.04 -3.00
CA GLU A 91 -20.14 3.66 -3.40
C GLU A 91 -18.93 2.78 -3.08
N VAL A 92 -17.74 3.23 -3.47
CA VAL A 92 -16.49 2.51 -3.18
C VAL A 92 -16.25 2.41 -1.68
N MET A 93 -16.52 3.49 -0.93
CA MET A 93 -16.40 3.46 0.53
C MET A 93 -17.40 2.50 1.19
N LEU A 94 -18.62 2.36 0.65
CA LEU A 94 -19.58 1.36 1.12
C LEU A 94 -19.07 -0.06 0.92
N ASP A 95 -18.49 -0.36 -0.26
CA ASP A 95 -17.91 -1.67 -0.56
C ASP A 95 -16.73 -1.97 0.39
N LEU A 96 -15.85 -0.99 0.58
CA LEU A 96 -14.71 -1.12 1.51
C LEU A 96 -15.16 -1.29 2.97
N ALA A 97 -16.15 -0.52 3.40
CA ALA A 97 -16.69 -0.62 4.77
C ALA A 97 -17.35 -1.99 5.01
N GLU A 98 -18.11 -2.50 4.04
CA GLU A 98 -18.71 -3.84 4.11
C GLU A 98 -17.63 -4.92 4.21
N GLU A 99 -16.57 -4.83 3.40
CA GLU A 99 -15.45 -5.78 3.43
C GLU A 99 -14.74 -5.76 4.79
N VAL A 100 -14.51 -4.57 5.35
CA VAL A 100 -13.74 -4.39 6.60
C VAL A 100 -14.58 -4.73 7.83
N THR A 101 -15.88 -4.35 7.85
CA THR A 101 -16.74 -4.42 9.06
C THR A 101 -17.82 -5.49 9.00
N GLY A 102 -18.09 -6.01 7.81
CA GLY A 102 -19.25 -6.88 7.55
C GLY A 102 -20.58 -6.11 7.47
N LYS A 103 -20.55 -4.76 7.49
CA LYS A 103 -21.75 -3.92 7.40
C LYS A 103 -21.60 -2.94 6.24
N ARG A 104 -22.66 -2.87 5.42
CA ARG A 104 -22.72 -1.94 4.29
C ARG A 104 -23.24 -0.57 4.74
N GLU A 105 -22.43 0.14 5.50
CA GLU A 105 -22.75 1.46 6.05
C GLU A 105 -21.58 2.42 5.83
N LEU A 106 -21.88 3.68 5.48
CA LEU A 106 -20.83 4.69 5.31
C LEU A 106 -20.22 5.04 6.67
N PRO A 107 -18.89 4.94 6.83
CA PRO A 107 -18.22 5.36 8.04
C PRO A 107 -18.25 6.90 8.15
N GLY A 108 -18.52 7.41 9.35
CA GLY A 108 -18.31 8.81 9.69
C GLY A 108 -17.00 8.98 10.44
N PHE A 109 -16.08 9.80 9.94
CA PHE A 109 -14.83 10.10 10.63
C PHE A 109 -15.01 11.36 11.50
N SER A 110 -14.70 11.24 12.80
CA SER A 110 -14.87 12.31 13.78
C SER A 110 -13.77 13.36 13.72
N GLU A 111 -12.56 12.96 13.31
CA GLU A 111 -11.40 13.82 13.22
C GLU A 111 -11.08 14.17 11.77
N ASN A 112 -10.95 15.47 11.50
CA ASN A 112 -10.61 15.95 10.16
C ASN A 112 -9.10 16.12 9.93
N VAL A 113 -8.31 16.21 11.01
CA VAL A 113 -6.84 16.29 10.95
C VAL A 113 -6.27 15.37 12.02
N ILE A 114 -5.42 14.45 11.63
CA ILE A 114 -4.76 13.50 12.52
C ILE A 114 -3.25 13.49 12.28
N LEU A 115 -2.50 13.11 13.28
CA LEU A 115 -1.07 12.80 13.19
C LEU A 115 -0.90 11.36 13.65
N ASP A 116 -0.79 10.43 12.73
CA ASP A 116 -0.75 8.99 13.00
C ASP A 116 0.21 8.29 12.05
N GLU A 117 1.34 7.84 12.58
CA GLU A 117 2.39 7.19 11.81
C GLU A 117 1.94 5.84 11.24
N GLU A 118 1.05 5.10 11.93
CA GLU A 118 0.54 3.83 11.42
C GLU A 118 -0.36 4.05 10.20
N VAL A 119 -1.20 5.09 10.22
CA VAL A 119 -2.00 5.47 9.05
C VAL A 119 -1.10 5.85 7.88
N THR A 120 -0.06 6.63 8.11
CA THR A 120 0.86 7.07 7.05
C THR A 120 1.68 5.92 6.48
N CYS A 121 1.97 4.86 7.25
CA CYS A 121 2.65 3.64 6.77
C CYS A 121 1.89 2.92 5.65
N TYR A 122 0.56 3.00 5.60
CA TYR A 122 -0.23 2.44 4.51
C TYR A 122 -0.57 3.49 3.44
N LEU A 123 -0.80 4.73 3.85
CA LEU A 123 -1.23 5.82 2.97
C LEU A 123 -0.15 6.19 1.93
N HIS A 124 1.11 6.34 2.35
CA HIS A 124 2.21 6.71 1.46
C HIS A 124 2.52 5.63 0.41
N PRO A 125 2.73 4.34 0.78
CA PRO A 125 2.97 3.29 -0.21
C PRO A 125 1.82 3.13 -1.19
N LEU A 126 0.57 3.13 -0.71
CA LEU A 126 -0.61 3.05 -1.57
C LEU A 126 -0.62 4.17 -2.60
N HIS A 127 -0.39 5.42 -2.16
CA HIS A 127 -0.35 6.56 -3.07
C HIS A 127 0.74 6.42 -4.14
N GLU A 128 1.94 5.98 -3.77
CA GLU A 128 3.03 5.75 -4.73
C GLU A 128 2.70 4.62 -5.71
N MET A 129 2.06 3.53 -5.26
CA MET A 129 1.66 2.41 -6.12
C MET A 129 0.62 2.86 -7.16
N VAL A 130 -0.40 3.60 -6.74
CA VAL A 130 -1.44 4.15 -7.63
C VAL A 130 -0.83 5.14 -8.62
N MET A 131 -0.03 6.10 -8.15
CA MET A 131 0.61 7.10 -9.03
C MET A 131 1.55 6.51 -10.07
N LYS A 132 2.12 5.33 -9.80
CA LYS A 132 2.98 4.59 -10.74
C LYS A 132 2.23 3.59 -11.61
N GLY A 133 0.92 3.42 -11.41
CA GLY A 133 0.10 2.45 -12.13
C GLY A 133 0.54 1.00 -11.91
N LEU A 134 1.03 0.67 -10.71
CA LEU A 134 1.41 -0.71 -10.40
C LEU A 134 0.17 -1.61 -10.38
N CYS A 135 0.30 -2.81 -10.93
CA CYS A 135 -0.78 -3.79 -11.03
C CYS A 135 -0.43 -5.01 -10.18
N ASP A 136 -0.57 -4.89 -8.87
CA ASP A 136 -0.47 -6.02 -7.95
C ASP A 136 -1.49 -5.88 -6.81
N PHE A 137 -1.77 -6.98 -6.10
CA PHE A 137 -2.76 -6.96 -5.04
C PHE A 137 -2.34 -6.17 -3.80
N GLY A 138 -1.07 -5.77 -3.70
CA GLY A 138 -0.60 -4.91 -2.62
C GLY A 138 -1.29 -3.55 -2.57
N LYS A 139 -1.82 -3.04 -3.69
CA LYS A 139 -2.65 -1.83 -3.69
C LYS A 139 -3.95 -2.06 -2.92
N GLU A 140 -4.66 -3.15 -3.22
CA GLU A 140 -5.91 -3.52 -2.56
C GLU A 140 -5.68 -3.80 -1.08
N GLU A 141 -4.63 -4.54 -0.75
CA GLU A 141 -4.23 -4.82 0.62
C GLU A 141 -3.99 -3.53 1.42
N ASN A 142 -3.15 -2.62 0.90
CA ASN A 142 -2.86 -1.35 1.58
C ASN A 142 -4.12 -0.50 1.75
N LEU A 143 -5.01 -0.47 0.76
CA LEU A 143 -6.28 0.26 0.85
C LEU A 143 -7.18 -0.32 1.95
N LEU A 144 -7.37 -1.62 2.00
CA LEU A 144 -8.20 -2.29 3.00
C LEU A 144 -7.64 -2.11 4.42
N LEU A 145 -6.31 -2.21 4.58
CA LEU A 145 -5.65 -1.97 5.86
C LEU A 145 -5.79 -0.50 6.30
N LEU A 146 -5.60 0.45 5.39
CA LEU A 146 -5.80 1.87 5.64
C LEU A 146 -7.23 2.15 6.13
N ILE A 147 -8.24 1.71 5.37
CA ILE A 147 -9.64 1.93 5.70
C ILE A 147 -10.03 1.22 7.01
N SER A 148 -9.56 -0.02 7.22
CA SER A 148 -9.77 -0.75 8.48
C SER A 148 -9.24 0.05 9.67
N MET A 149 -8.03 0.58 9.56
CA MET A 149 -7.39 1.36 10.61
C MET A 149 -8.12 2.68 10.88
N LEU A 150 -8.49 3.40 9.82
CA LEU A 150 -9.23 4.65 9.94
C LEU A 150 -10.60 4.44 10.61
N ILE A 151 -11.33 3.40 10.23
CA ILE A 151 -12.63 3.07 10.86
C ILE A 151 -12.42 2.68 12.33
N GLN A 152 -11.43 1.87 12.65
CA GLN A 152 -11.19 1.42 14.02
C GLN A 152 -10.77 2.55 14.98
N LYS A 153 -9.92 3.48 14.50
CA LYS A 153 -9.36 4.54 15.35
C LYS A 153 -10.23 5.81 15.39
N TYR A 154 -10.84 6.16 14.25
CA TYR A 154 -11.47 7.47 14.06
C TYR A 154 -12.93 7.40 13.62
N GLY A 155 -13.44 6.19 13.31
CA GLY A 155 -14.82 5.95 12.97
C GLY A 155 -15.67 5.58 14.18
N GLN A 156 -16.93 5.20 13.94
CA GLN A 156 -17.77 4.62 14.98
C GLN A 156 -17.22 3.24 15.36
N PRO A 157 -17.11 2.94 16.66
CA PRO A 157 -16.57 1.66 17.11
C PRO A 157 -17.48 0.51 16.69
N PHE A 158 -16.89 -0.58 16.23
CA PHE A 158 -17.59 -1.86 16.03
C PHE A 158 -16.79 -2.99 16.67
N GLU A 159 -17.47 -3.99 17.16
CA GLU A 159 -16.84 -5.16 17.77
C GLU A 159 -16.27 -6.06 16.67
N ASN A 160 -14.94 -6.23 16.68
CA ASN A 160 -14.23 -7.17 15.83
C ASN A 160 -13.80 -8.39 16.64
N CYS A 161 -14.51 -9.51 16.45
CA CYS A 161 -14.02 -10.80 16.89
C CYS A 161 -13.06 -11.35 15.83
N ILE A 162 -11.78 -11.60 16.17
CA ILE A 162 -10.83 -12.26 15.29
C ILE A 162 -10.96 -13.76 15.49
N PRO A 163 -11.50 -14.53 14.53
CA PRO A 163 -11.59 -15.97 14.65
C PRO A 163 -10.19 -16.61 14.65
N GLU A 164 -10.07 -17.76 15.33
CA GLU A 164 -8.88 -18.61 15.20
C GLU A 164 -8.96 -19.33 13.86
N CYS A 165 -8.23 -18.82 12.86
CA CYS A 165 -8.26 -19.32 11.48
C CYS A 165 -6.92 -19.97 11.11
N ARG A 166 -6.41 -20.90 11.93
CA ARG A 166 -5.07 -21.49 11.71
C ARG A 166 -4.99 -22.25 10.39
N ASP A 167 -5.97 -23.11 10.13
CA ASP A 167 -6.00 -23.94 8.92
C ASP A 167 -6.21 -23.11 7.66
N GLU A 168 -7.01 -22.03 7.75
CA GLU A 168 -7.24 -21.09 6.67
C GLU A 168 -5.99 -20.29 6.34
N ILE A 169 -5.21 -19.89 7.34
CA ILE A 169 -3.92 -19.21 7.13
C ILE A 169 -2.91 -20.16 6.49
N GLU A 170 -2.86 -21.41 6.89
CA GLU A 170 -2.00 -22.42 6.25
C GLU A 170 -2.38 -22.63 4.78
N LYS A 171 -3.68 -22.70 4.46
CA LYS A 171 -4.17 -22.75 3.07
C LYS A 171 -3.75 -21.51 2.29
N ALA A 172 -3.87 -20.30 2.86
CA ALA A 172 -3.44 -19.08 2.20
C ALA A 172 -1.93 -19.12 1.87
N CYS A 173 -1.08 -19.55 2.80
CA CYS A 173 0.35 -19.74 2.56
C CYS A 173 0.59 -20.75 1.45
N GLN A 174 -0.04 -21.92 1.54
CA GLN A 174 0.09 -22.99 0.54
C GLN A 174 -0.30 -22.51 -0.86
N PHE A 175 -1.38 -21.76 -0.99
CA PHE A 175 -1.79 -21.19 -2.28
C PHE A 175 -0.70 -20.26 -2.85
N MET A 176 -0.18 -19.34 -2.05
CA MET A 176 0.87 -18.41 -2.47
C MET A 176 2.18 -19.12 -2.83
N GLU A 177 2.55 -20.18 -2.09
CA GLU A 177 3.74 -21.01 -2.35
C GLU A 177 3.61 -21.85 -3.62
N GLN A 178 2.41 -22.30 -3.97
CA GLN A 178 2.16 -23.08 -5.19
C GLN A 178 2.05 -22.21 -6.44
N HIS A 179 1.65 -20.95 -6.30
CA HIS A 179 1.33 -20.04 -7.41
C HIS A 179 2.23 -18.79 -7.44
N PHE A 180 3.37 -18.80 -6.74
CA PHE A 180 4.22 -17.60 -6.59
C PHE A 180 4.68 -16.99 -7.92
N SER A 181 4.84 -17.81 -8.96
CA SER A 181 5.24 -17.36 -10.30
C SER A 181 4.10 -16.69 -11.09
N ASP A 182 2.86 -16.91 -10.67
CA ASP A 182 1.68 -16.40 -11.35
C ASP A 182 1.33 -14.98 -10.87
N ARG A 183 0.52 -14.29 -11.67
CA ARG A 183 -0.16 -13.08 -11.20
C ARG A 183 -1.29 -13.48 -10.25
N ILE A 184 -1.06 -13.34 -8.95
CA ILE A 184 -2.03 -13.66 -7.90
C ILE A 184 -2.86 -12.42 -7.56
N TYR A 185 -4.16 -12.63 -7.34
CA TYR A 185 -5.09 -11.63 -6.83
C TYR A 185 -5.55 -12.02 -5.44
N LEU A 186 -5.80 -11.02 -4.59
CA LEU A 186 -6.25 -11.22 -3.20
C LEU A 186 -7.50 -12.11 -3.12
N ASP A 187 -8.46 -11.93 -4.04
CA ASP A 187 -9.67 -12.75 -4.14
C ASP A 187 -9.39 -14.24 -4.34
N GLN A 188 -8.32 -14.59 -5.04
CA GLN A 188 -7.96 -15.99 -5.25
C GLN A 188 -7.49 -16.63 -3.95
N ILE A 189 -6.65 -15.90 -3.20
CA ILE A 189 -6.18 -16.33 -1.86
C ILE A 189 -7.38 -16.48 -0.93
N CYS A 190 -8.27 -15.48 -0.89
CA CYS A 190 -9.47 -15.48 -0.06
C CYS A 190 -10.38 -16.67 -0.35
N ARG A 191 -10.67 -16.93 -1.63
CA ARG A 191 -11.51 -18.08 -2.05
C ARG A 191 -10.89 -19.43 -1.67
N TYR A 192 -9.58 -19.57 -1.86
CA TYR A 192 -8.89 -20.80 -1.53
C TYR A 192 -8.85 -21.03 -0.01
N ALA A 193 -8.61 -19.98 0.76
CA ALA A 193 -8.57 -20.03 2.22
C ALA A 193 -9.98 -20.05 2.87
N GLY A 194 -11.04 -19.68 2.15
CA GLY A 194 -12.40 -19.59 2.71
C GLY A 194 -12.62 -18.39 3.63
N LEU A 195 -11.90 -17.30 3.40
CA LEU A 195 -11.95 -16.08 4.21
C LEU A 195 -12.38 -14.86 3.38
N SER A 196 -12.99 -13.87 4.03
CA SER A 196 -13.14 -12.54 3.43
C SER A 196 -11.77 -11.82 3.39
N LYS A 197 -11.63 -10.81 2.52
CA LYS A 197 -10.40 -10.02 2.40
C LYS A 197 -9.96 -9.42 3.73
N SER A 198 -10.88 -8.73 4.42
CA SER A 198 -10.59 -8.09 5.71
C SER A 198 -10.19 -9.09 6.79
N THR A 199 -10.88 -10.24 6.83
CA THR A 199 -10.54 -11.31 7.78
C THR A 199 -9.17 -11.88 7.48
N LEU A 200 -8.88 -12.22 6.19
CA LEU A 200 -7.58 -12.72 5.79
C LEU A 200 -6.46 -11.76 6.19
N LEU A 201 -6.54 -10.49 5.78
CA LEU A 201 -5.49 -9.51 6.08
C LEU A 201 -5.22 -9.40 7.58
N ARG A 202 -6.26 -9.27 8.38
CA ARG A 202 -6.14 -9.12 9.83
C ARG A 202 -5.58 -10.35 10.52
N VAL A 203 -6.15 -11.56 10.26
CA VAL A 203 -5.71 -12.78 10.94
C VAL A 203 -4.36 -13.26 10.41
N PHE A 204 -4.07 -13.08 9.11
CA PHE A 204 -2.80 -13.43 8.53
C PHE A 204 -1.67 -12.57 9.13
N THR A 205 -1.82 -11.24 9.13
CA THR A 205 -0.82 -10.33 9.70
C THR A 205 -0.61 -10.61 11.19
N LYS A 206 -1.68 -10.87 11.94
CA LYS A 206 -1.56 -11.26 13.35
C LYS A 206 -0.82 -12.58 13.54
N SER A 207 -1.06 -13.57 12.67
CA SER A 207 -0.47 -14.92 12.77
C SER A 207 0.97 -14.98 12.26
N LYS A 208 1.27 -14.34 11.12
CA LYS A 208 2.57 -14.44 10.41
C LYS A 208 3.49 -13.25 10.69
N GLY A 209 3.01 -12.17 11.29
CA GLY A 209 3.77 -10.94 11.54
C GLY A 209 4.07 -10.10 10.29
N VAL A 210 3.59 -10.54 9.12
CA VAL A 210 3.72 -9.86 7.82
C VAL A 210 2.41 -9.95 7.07
N THR A 211 2.19 -9.03 6.12
CA THR A 211 0.99 -9.06 5.27
C THR A 211 1.06 -10.21 4.25
N PRO A 212 -0.08 -10.69 3.68
CA PRO A 212 -0.08 -11.67 2.61
C PRO A 212 0.81 -11.28 1.42
N TYR A 213 0.79 -10.00 1.03
CA TYR A 213 1.64 -9.52 -0.06
C TYR A 213 3.14 -9.63 0.28
N SER A 214 3.55 -9.14 1.45
CA SER A 214 4.93 -9.28 1.91
C SER A 214 5.36 -10.74 2.05
N TYR A 215 4.43 -11.62 2.42
CA TYR A 215 4.69 -13.06 2.45
C TYR A 215 4.98 -13.62 1.05
N LEU A 216 4.13 -13.30 0.06
CA LEU A 216 4.34 -13.70 -1.33
C LEU A 216 5.67 -13.18 -1.88
N GLU A 217 6.02 -11.93 -1.61
CA GLU A 217 7.30 -11.36 -2.03
C GLU A 217 8.49 -12.10 -1.40
N ASN A 218 8.39 -12.49 -0.13
CA ASN A 218 9.42 -13.31 0.53
C ASN A 218 9.56 -14.68 -0.15
N VAL A 219 8.46 -15.35 -0.50
CA VAL A 219 8.47 -16.61 -1.25
C VAL A 219 9.17 -16.41 -2.60
N ARG A 220 8.79 -15.39 -3.35
CA ARG A 220 9.39 -15.06 -4.65
C ARG A 220 10.89 -14.79 -4.56
N ILE A 221 11.32 -14.02 -3.56
CA ILE A 221 12.75 -13.75 -3.34
C ILE A 221 13.51 -15.02 -2.95
N GLY A 222 12.93 -15.87 -2.13
CA GLY A 222 13.53 -17.16 -1.78
C GLY A 222 13.76 -18.05 -3.02
N GLU A 223 12.77 -18.15 -3.90
CA GLU A 223 12.90 -18.88 -5.15
C GLU A 223 13.87 -18.22 -6.15
N ALA A 224 13.83 -16.90 -6.27
CA ALA A 224 14.78 -16.15 -7.11
C ALA A 224 16.23 -16.37 -6.63
N LYS A 225 16.46 -16.36 -5.33
CA LYS A 225 17.76 -16.68 -4.72
C LYS A 225 18.25 -18.05 -5.16
N ARG A 226 17.40 -19.09 -5.06
CA ARG A 226 17.71 -20.45 -5.50
C ARG A 226 18.05 -20.52 -7.00
N LEU A 227 17.30 -19.80 -7.85
CA LEU A 227 17.58 -19.74 -9.29
C LEU A 227 18.93 -19.05 -9.61
N LEU A 228 19.24 -17.97 -8.88
CA LEU A 228 20.53 -17.28 -9.03
C LEU A 228 21.71 -18.14 -8.58
N GLU A 229 21.56 -18.92 -7.51
CA GLU A 229 22.54 -19.91 -7.04
C GLU A 229 22.82 -21.00 -8.08
N GLN A 230 21.81 -21.35 -8.89
CA GLN A 230 21.95 -22.26 -10.04
C GLN A 230 22.52 -21.58 -11.30
N GLY A 231 22.83 -20.30 -11.21
CA GLY A 231 23.47 -19.55 -12.30
C GLY A 231 22.52 -18.86 -13.29
N LEU A 232 21.19 -18.86 -13.04
CA LEU A 232 20.25 -18.12 -13.91
C LEU A 232 20.58 -16.61 -13.91
N PRO A 233 20.46 -15.95 -15.07
CA PRO A 233 20.55 -14.49 -15.14
C PRO A 233 19.47 -13.80 -14.30
N PRO A 234 19.75 -12.64 -13.67
CA PRO A 234 18.80 -11.93 -12.81
C PRO A 234 17.45 -11.62 -13.48
N ILE A 235 17.45 -11.29 -14.77
CA ILE A 235 16.22 -11.00 -15.51
C ILE A 235 15.34 -12.26 -15.65
N GLU A 236 15.93 -13.41 -15.89
CA GLU A 236 15.23 -14.68 -16.01
C GLU A 236 14.70 -15.15 -14.65
N ALA A 237 15.52 -15.00 -13.60
CA ALA A 237 15.10 -15.29 -12.23
C ALA A 237 13.89 -14.42 -11.82
N ALA A 238 13.91 -13.11 -12.13
CA ALA A 238 12.79 -12.21 -11.89
C ALA A 238 11.51 -12.68 -12.59
N LEU A 239 11.58 -12.98 -13.89
CA LEU A 239 10.42 -13.42 -14.68
C LEU A 239 9.85 -14.75 -14.18
N GLN A 240 10.71 -15.75 -13.89
CA GLN A 240 10.27 -17.05 -13.40
C GLN A 240 9.68 -17.02 -11.99
N THR A 241 9.95 -15.97 -11.23
CA THR A 241 9.42 -15.80 -9.88
C THR A 241 8.27 -14.77 -9.78
N GLY A 242 7.71 -14.36 -10.92
CA GLY A 242 6.48 -13.56 -10.98
C GLY A 242 6.67 -12.06 -10.71
N PHE A 243 7.90 -11.54 -10.83
CA PHE A 243 8.12 -10.09 -10.83
C PHE A 243 7.81 -9.52 -12.21
N SER A 244 7.02 -8.46 -12.24
CA SER A 244 6.61 -7.79 -13.48
C SER A 244 7.72 -6.97 -14.15
N ASP A 245 8.71 -6.50 -13.37
CA ASP A 245 9.84 -5.73 -13.87
C ASP A 245 11.13 -5.98 -13.07
N GLN A 246 12.26 -5.82 -13.78
CA GLN A 246 13.58 -6.04 -13.22
C GLN A 246 13.96 -5.01 -12.15
N SER A 247 13.47 -3.77 -12.25
CA SER A 247 13.83 -2.71 -11.29
C SER A 247 13.19 -2.99 -9.94
N HIS A 248 11.90 -3.38 -9.93
CA HIS A 248 11.19 -3.79 -8.73
C HIS A 248 11.87 -4.99 -8.08
N PHE A 249 12.15 -6.05 -8.87
CA PHE A 249 12.90 -7.22 -8.40
C PHE A 249 14.25 -6.85 -7.79
N THR A 250 15.07 -6.05 -8.50
CA THR A 250 16.41 -5.67 -8.04
C THR A 250 16.36 -4.91 -6.72
N ASN A 251 15.45 -3.95 -6.60
CA ASN A 251 15.27 -3.16 -5.38
C ASN A 251 14.83 -4.04 -4.21
N TYR A 252 13.89 -4.95 -4.47
CA TYR A 252 13.36 -5.85 -3.44
C TYR A 252 14.42 -6.87 -2.99
N PHE A 253 15.10 -7.52 -3.95
CA PHE A 253 16.17 -8.46 -3.67
C PHE A 253 17.31 -7.81 -2.87
N ASN A 254 17.74 -6.61 -3.29
CA ASN A 254 18.77 -5.87 -2.56
C ASN A 254 18.35 -5.51 -1.14
N ARG A 255 17.08 -5.14 -0.93
CA ARG A 255 16.54 -4.84 0.39
C ARG A 255 16.53 -6.06 1.32
N PHE A 256 16.22 -7.25 0.78
CA PHE A 256 16.12 -8.50 1.55
C PHE A 256 17.46 -9.21 1.75
N ILE A 257 18.27 -9.27 0.70
CA ILE A 257 19.53 -10.06 0.70
C ILE A 257 20.74 -9.17 1.02
N GLY A 258 20.61 -7.84 0.85
CA GLY A 258 21.70 -6.89 1.06
C GLY A 258 22.67 -6.76 -0.11
N LEU A 259 22.46 -7.52 -1.20
CA LEU A 259 23.30 -7.52 -2.41
C LEU A 259 22.42 -7.44 -3.66
N ALA A 260 22.96 -6.82 -4.71
CA ALA A 260 22.30 -6.85 -6.01
C ALA A 260 22.25 -8.28 -6.57
N PRO A 261 21.17 -8.69 -7.30
CA PRO A 261 20.99 -10.05 -7.78
C PRO A 261 22.17 -10.56 -8.64
N GLY A 262 22.74 -9.70 -9.48
CA GLY A 262 23.91 -10.06 -10.30
C GLY A 262 25.15 -10.36 -9.45
N VAL A 263 25.42 -9.52 -8.45
CA VAL A 263 26.54 -9.72 -7.52
C VAL A 263 26.34 -11.01 -6.71
N TYR A 264 25.11 -11.25 -6.24
CA TYR A 264 24.79 -12.48 -5.52
C TYR A 264 25.04 -13.74 -6.38
N ARG A 265 24.58 -13.73 -7.63
CA ARG A 265 24.79 -14.83 -8.58
C ARG A 265 26.27 -15.16 -8.79
N GLU A 266 27.13 -14.14 -8.95
CA GLU A 266 28.56 -14.34 -9.22
C GLU A 266 29.30 -15.05 -8.09
N ILE A 267 28.86 -14.94 -6.84
CA ILE A 267 29.44 -15.65 -5.70
C ILE A 267 29.39 -17.19 -5.92
N PHE A 268 28.32 -17.70 -6.54
CA PHE A 268 28.14 -19.13 -6.79
C PHE A 268 28.80 -19.58 -8.10
N LEU A 269 28.83 -18.76 -9.12
CA LEU A 269 29.53 -19.07 -10.37
C LEU A 269 31.05 -19.20 -10.18
N ALA A 270 31.62 -18.36 -9.31
CA ALA A 270 33.05 -18.41 -8.98
C ALA A 270 33.43 -19.70 -8.23
N LYS A 271 32.53 -20.28 -7.45
CA LYS A 271 32.74 -21.54 -6.74
C LYS A 271 32.70 -22.77 -7.68
N GLY A 272 31.77 -22.81 -8.64
CA GLY A 272 31.66 -23.88 -9.63
C GLY A 272 32.91 -24.04 -10.51
N THR A 273 33.60 -22.93 -10.82
CA THR A 273 34.85 -22.95 -11.58
C THR A 273 36.07 -23.41 -10.79
N ALA A 274 36.01 -23.40 -9.45
CA ALA A 274 37.09 -23.85 -8.57
C ALA A 274 37.05 -25.38 -8.32
N GLU A 275 35.85 -25.98 -8.27
CA GLU A 275 35.67 -27.43 -8.07
C GLU A 275 36.03 -28.25 -9.33
N ASP A 276 35.74 -27.74 -10.53
CA ASP A 276 36.12 -28.40 -11.79
C ASP A 276 37.66 -28.46 -12.01
N LYS A 277 38.41 -27.55 -11.41
CA LYS A 277 39.87 -27.54 -11.47
C LYS A 277 40.55 -28.48 -10.45
N SER A 278 39.82 -28.95 -9.43
CA SER A 278 40.38 -29.85 -8.43
C SER A 278 40.15 -31.31 -8.74
N ASN A 279 39.19 -31.68 -9.61
CA ASN A 279 38.90 -33.04 -10.03
C ASN A 279 39.60 -33.48 -11.34
N GLY A 280 40.46 -32.66 -11.89
CA GLY A 280 41.19 -32.90 -13.13
C GLY A 280 42.71 -33.10 -12.94
N LYS A 281 43.12 -33.66 -11.78
CA LYS A 281 44.53 -34.06 -11.57
C LYS A 281 44.62 -35.52 -11.16
#